data_b5ffbeff8b1d8fc48edf84ceae8fe1b9
#
_entry.id   b5ffbeff8b1d8fc48edf84ceae8fe1b9
#
_cell.length_a   1.000
_cell.length_b   1.000
_cell.length_c   1.000
_cell.angle_alpha   90.00
_cell.angle_beta   90.00
_cell.angle_gamma   90.00
#
_symmetry.space_group_name_H-M   'P 1'
#
loop_
_entity.id
_entity.type
_entity.pdbx_description
1 polymer ?
#
loop_
_entity_poly.entity_id
_entity_poly.type
_entity_poly.pdbx_seq_one_letter_code
_entity_poly.pdbx_strand_id
1 'polypeptide(L)'
;MKKYMTGAVRLSAMVAGMMMAWQAAAAQPKELNLGILGGQNATQQIGDNQCVKAFLDKELNVDTKLRNSSDYSGVIQGLLGGKVDVVLSMSPSSYASVYLNNPKAVDIVGIAVDDKGQSRGYHSVVIVKADSPYKTLDDLKGKAFGFADPDYTSGYLIP
;
A
#
# COMPACT_ATOMS: atom_id res chain seq x y z
N MET A 1 -58.30 -19.56 47.30
CA MET A 1 -57.83 -19.50 45.92
C MET A 1 -57.19 -18.16 45.67
N LYS A 2 -55.88 -17.98 45.94
CA LYS A 2 -55.07 -16.80 45.59
C LYS A 2 -53.63 -17.22 45.81
N LYS A 3 -52.88 -17.51 44.72
CA LYS A 3 -51.41 -17.55 44.62
C LYS A 3 -51.08 -18.30 43.36
N TYR A 4 -50.93 -17.64 42.22
CA TYR A 4 -50.16 -18.06 41.04
C TYR A 4 -50.29 -16.99 39.94
N MET A 5 -49.87 -15.74 40.22
CA MET A 5 -49.75 -14.73 39.16
C MET A 5 -48.64 -13.71 39.45
N THR A 6 -47.42 -14.17 39.77
CA THR A 6 -46.28 -13.23 39.92
C THR A 6 -44.96 -13.78 39.37
N GLY A 7 -44.99 -14.92 38.63
CA GLY A 7 -43.78 -15.54 38.08
C GLY A 7 -43.46 -15.21 36.63
N ALA A 8 -44.45 -14.77 35.83
CA ALA A 8 -44.29 -14.66 34.38
C ALA A 8 -43.76 -13.32 33.85
N VAL A 9 -43.73 -12.27 34.67
CA VAL A 9 -43.33 -10.92 34.21
C VAL A 9 -41.84 -10.64 34.39
N ARG A 10 -41.12 -11.43 35.18
CA ARG A 10 -39.68 -11.19 35.43
C ARG A 10 -38.72 -11.88 34.46
N LEU A 11 -39.19 -12.84 33.65
CA LEU A 11 -38.35 -13.55 32.69
C LEU A 11 -38.25 -12.83 31.33
N SER A 12 -39.24 -11.99 30.98
CA SER A 12 -39.25 -11.29 29.68
C SER A 12 -38.33 -10.08 29.62
N ALA A 13 -37.90 -9.52 30.74
CA ALA A 13 -37.03 -8.35 30.79
C ALA A 13 -35.52 -8.69 30.64
N MET A 14 -35.12 -9.94 30.92
CA MET A 14 -33.71 -10.35 30.81
C MET A 14 -33.30 -10.77 29.38
N VAL A 15 -34.26 -11.18 28.53
CA VAL A 15 -33.93 -11.59 27.14
C VAL A 15 -33.80 -10.38 26.21
N ALA A 16 -34.48 -9.27 26.48
CA ALA A 16 -34.35 -8.05 25.68
C ALA A 16 -33.02 -7.30 25.87
N GLY A 17 -32.33 -7.48 27.00
CA GLY A 17 -31.04 -6.87 27.30
C GLY A 17 -29.83 -7.54 26.64
N MET A 18 -29.96 -8.79 26.18
CA MET A 18 -28.84 -9.54 25.58
C MET A 18 -28.70 -9.40 24.06
N MET A 19 -29.68 -8.81 23.38
CA MET A 19 -29.58 -8.60 21.91
C MET A 19 -28.97 -7.27 21.48
N MET A 20 -28.62 -6.37 22.41
CA MET A 20 -28.00 -5.08 22.07
C MET A 20 -26.47 -5.05 22.14
N ALA A 21 -25.80 -6.18 22.41
CA ALA A 21 -24.36 -6.21 22.65
C ALA A 21 -23.51 -6.66 21.45
N TRP A 22 -24.08 -6.85 20.26
CA TRP A 22 -23.34 -7.38 19.10
C TRP A 22 -23.31 -6.45 17.89
N GLN A 23 -23.33 -5.17 18.11
CA GLN A 23 -22.80 -4.21 17.14
C GLN A 23 -21.45 -3.71 17.68
N ALA A 24 -20.48 -4.59 17.75
CA ALA A 24 -19.10 -4.15 17.70
C ALA A 24 -18.88 -3.58 16.30
N ALA A 25 -19.20 -2.30 16.12
CA ALA A 25 -18.70 -1.55 14.98
C ALA A 25 -17.18 -1.78 14.97
N ALA A 26 -16.66 -2.44 13.94
CA ALA A 26 -15.23 -2.54 13.74
C ALA A 26 -14.71 -1.09 13.79
N ALA A 27 -14.02 -0.75 14.89
CA ALA A 27 -13.44 0.58 15.02
C ALA A 27 -12.52 0.76 13.83
N GLN A 28 -12.81 1.75 12.97
CA GLN A 28 -11.92 2.10 11.88
C GLN A 28 -10.54 2.37 12.47
N PRO A 29 -9.47 1.91 11.81
CA PRO A 29 -8.13 2.19 12.29
C PRO A 29 -7.97 3.70 12.40
N LYS A 30 -7.54 4.18 13.56
CA LYS A 30 -7.30 5.61 13.77
C LYS A 30 -6.10 6.12 12.97
N GLU A 31 -5.23 5.23 12.53
CA GLU A 31 -4.01 5.51 11.76
C GLU A 31 -3.95 4.59 10.55
N LEU A 32 -3.53 5.15 9.39
CA LEU A 32 -3.28 4.42 8.15
C LEU A 32 -1.82 4.62 7.73
N ASN A 33 -1.04 3.55 7.67
CA ASN A 33 0.37 3.59 7.27
C ASN A 33 0.49 3.40 5.76
N LEU A 34 0.73 4.49 5.04
CA LEU A 34 0.87 4.52 3.59
C LEU A 34 2.33 4.39 3.19
N GLY A 35 2.71 3.26 2.62
CA GLY A 35 4.05 2.99 2.11
C GLY A 35 4.30 3.69 0.79
N ILE A 36 5.46 4.35 0.69
CA ILE A 36 5.96 4.97 -0.53
C ILE A 36 7.21 4.22 -0.93
N LEU A 37 7.22 3.64 -2.14
CA LEU A 37 8.36 2.88 -2.65
C LEU A 37 9.59 3.78 -2.81
N GLY A 38 10.76 3.28 -2.40
CA GLY A 38 12.02 3.99 -2.38
C GLY A 38 12.54 4.38 -3.78
N GLY A 39 13.75 4.91 -3.83
CA GLY A 39 14.47 5.22 -5.06
C GLY A 39 14.57 6.70 -5.43
N GLN A 40 13.99 7.61 -4.62
CA GLN A 40 14.11 9.05 -4.76
C GLN A 40 14.40 9.71 -3.41
N ASN A 41 14.61 11.03 -3.41
CA ASN A 41 14.75 11.80 -2.18
C ASN A 41 13.49 11.67 -1.32
N ALA A 42 13.64 11.15 -0.10
CA ALA A 42 12.54 10.90 0.84
C ALA A 42 11.69 12.15 1.12
N THR A 43 12.32 13.31 1.27
CA THR A 43 11.63 14.57 1.53
C THR A 43 10.74 14.97 0.37
N GLN A 44 11.23 14.81 -0.86
CA GLN A 44 10.46 15.09 -2.06
C GLN A 44 9.28 14.14 -2.20
N GLN A 45 9.50 12.84 -2.02
CA GLN A 45 8.42 11.84 -2.09
C GLN A 45 7.32 12.10 -1.06
N ILE A 46 7.68 12.46 0.17
CA ILE A 46 6.72 12.85 1.20
C ILE A 46 5.95 14.10 0.75
N GLY A 47 6.64 15.09 0.19
CA GLY A 47 6.02 16.31 -0.33
C GLY A 47 5.01 16.04 -1.44
N ASP A 48 5.40 15.25 -2.43
CA ASP A 48 4.60 14.92 -3.61
C ASP A 48 3.33 14.11 -3.26
N ASN A 49 3.35 13.37 -2.13
CA ASN A 49 2.22 12.55 -1.68
C ASN A 49 1.33 13.21 -0.61
N GLN A 50 1.54 14.50 -0.28
CA GLN A 50 0.69 15.19 0.70
C GLN A 50 -0.77 15.31 0.26
N CYS A 51 -1.03 15.48 -1.04
CA CYS A 51 -2.39 15.55 -1.55
C CYS A 51 -3.13 14.20 -1.38
N VAL A 52 -2.43 13.08 -1.58
CA VAL A 52 -2.99 11.74 -1.35
C VAL A 52 -3.27 11.52 0.14
N LYS A 53 -2.32 11.90 1.01
CA LYS A 53 -2.53 11.87 2.45
C LYS A 53 -3.78 12.66 2.85
N ALA A 54 -3.89 13.92 2.43
CA ALA A 54 -5.03 14.78 2.77
C ALA A 54 -6.37 14.21 2.26
N PHE A 55 -6.36 13.59 1.09
CA PHE A 55 -7.53 12.90 0.54
C PHE A 55 -7.94 11.71 1.42
N LEU A 56 -7.00 10.82 1.74
CA LEU A 56 -7.28 9.63 2.57
C LEU A 56 -7.73 10.02 3.98
N ASP A 57 -7.08 11.00 4.60
CA ASP A 57 -7.46 11.49 5.93
C ASP A 57 -8.92 11.96 5.96
N LYS A 58 -9.32 12.70 4.92
CA LYS A 58 -10.68 13.24 4.81
C LYS A 58 -11.71 12.15 4.50
N GLU A 59 -11.46 11.32 3.49
CA GLU A 59 -12.45 10.35 3.01
C GLU A 59 -12.61 9.14 3.93
N LEU A 60 -11.55 8.74 4.63
CA LEU A 60 -11.55 7.58 5.52
C LEU A 60 -11.63 7.96 7.00
N ASN A 61 -11.55 9.25 7.33
CA ASN A 61 -11.50 9.75 8.71
C ASN A 61 -10.40 9.08 9.55
N VAL A 62 -9.20 9.01 8.98
CA VAL A 62 -7.98 8.44 9.60
C VAL A 62 -6.84 9.45 9.59
N ASP A 63 -5.80 9.20 10.37
CA ASP A 63 -4.53 9.94 10.30
C ASP A 63 -3.53 9.12 9.46
N THR A 64 -3.37 9.47 8.19
CA THR A 64 -2.44 8.78 7.30
C THR A 64 -1.00 9.15 7.63
N LYS A 65 -0.16 8.14 7.88
CA LYS A 65 1.28 8.27 8.07
C LYS A 65 2.00 7.84 6.81
N LEU A 66 2.72 8.76 6.18
CA LEU A 66 3.57 8.43 5.03
C LEU A 66 4.82 7.70 5.52
N ARG A 67 4.99 6.44 5.09
CA ARG A 67 6.12 5.57 5.42
C ARG A 67 7.02 5.45 4.21
N ASN A 68 8.19 6.04 4.30
CA ASN A 68 9.22 5.97 3.26
C ASN A 68 10.32 4.98 3.67
N SER A 69 10.93 4.34 2.69
CA SER A 69 12.13 3.51 2.86
C SER A 69 13.20 3.93 1.86
N SER A 70 14.45 3.62 2.14
CA SER A 70 15.58 3.84 1.22
C SER A 70 15.51 2.99 -0.05
N ASP A 71 14.77 1.87 0.03
CA ASP A 71 14.67 0.87 -1.04
C ASP A 71 13.27 0.24 -1.05
N TYR A 72 12.99 -0.53 -2.09
CA TYR A 72 11.73 -1.26 -2.26
C TYR A 72 11.57 -2.37 -1.23
N SER A 73 12.66 -3.06 -0.91
CA SER A 73 12.65 -4.17 0.05
C SER A 73 12.13 -3.73 1.41
N GLY A 74 12.52 -2.55 1.91
CA GLY A 74 12.05 -2.03 3.19
C GLY A 74 10.53 -1.79 3.23
N VAL A 75 9.92 -1.32 2.14
CA VAL A 75 8.46 -1.16 2.05
C VAL A 75 7.78 -2.53 1.97
N ILE A 76 8.34 -3.46 1.16
CA ILE A 76 7.85 -4.85 1.05
C ILE A 76 7.85 -5.53 2.43
N GLN A 77 8.96 -5.44 3.16
CA GLN A 77 9.06 -6.01 4.51
C GLN A 77 8.12 -5.31 5.50
N GLY A 78 7.95 -4.00 5.38
CA GLY A 78 6.98 -3.24 6.16
C GLY A 78 5.54 -3.74 5.96
N LEU A 79 5.18 -4.03 4.71
CA LEU A 79 3.86 -4.58 4.33
C LEU A 79 3.68 -6.01 4.88
N LEU A 80 4.66 -6.90 4.63
CA LEU A 80 4.63 -8.27 5.15
C LEU A 80 4.62 -8.33 6.68
N GLY A 81 5.27 -7.37 7.34
CA GLY A 81 5.34 -7.25 8.79
C GLY A 81 4.21 -6.45 9.44
N GLY A 82 3.20 -6.00 8.66
CA GLY A 82 2.05 -5.24 9.17
C GLY A 82 2.43 -3.85 9.72
N LYS A 83 3.50 -3.25 9.23
CA LYS A 83 3.93 -1.87 9.54
C LYS A 83 3.51 -0.87 8.47
N VAL A 84 3.11 -1.36 7.33
CA VAL A 84 2.54 -0.64 6.20
C VAL A 84 1.21 -1.30 5.87
N ASP A 85 0.17 -0.51 5.75
CA ASP A 85 -1.20 -0.99 5.50
C ASP A 85 -1.55 -0.91 4.01
N VAL A 86 -1.07 0.13 3.33
CA VAL A 86 -1.31 0.38 1.90
C VAL A 86 -0.03 0.83 1.23
N VAL A 87 0.21 0.41 0.00
CA VAL A 87 1.33 0.90 -0.83
C VAL A 87 0.77 1.50 -2.12
N LEU A 88 1.21 2.71 -2.45
CA LEU A 88 0.91 3.35 -3.73
C LEU A 88 1.89 2.92 -4.81
N SER A 89 1.37 2.72 -6.02
CA SER A 89 2.18 2.52 -7.23
C SER A 89 3.19 1.37 -7.14
N MET A 90 2.79 0.28 -6.50
CA MET A 90 3.63 -0.92 -6.42
C MET A 90 3.90 -1.48 -7.81
N SER A 91 5.16 -1.74 -8.14
CA SER A 91 5.53 -2.35 -9.41
C SER A 91 5.12 -3.84 -9.46
N PRO A 92 4.92 -4.42 -10.64
CA PRO A 92 4.59 -5.85 -10.76
C PRO A 92 5.61 -6.78 -10.09
N SER A 93 6.91 -6.46 -10.15
CA SER A 93 7.95 -7.24 -9.47
C SER A 93 7.85 -7.12 -7.95
N SER A 94 7.64 -5.91 -7.42
CA SER A 94 7.45 -5.72 -5.97
C SER A 94 6.20 -6.46 -5.48
N TYR A 95 5.10 -6.42 -6.24
CA TYR A 95 3.91 -7.20 -5.93
C TYR A 95 4.20 -8.71 -5.95
N ALA A 96 4.91 -9.19 -6.98
CA ALA A 96 5.31 -10.59 -7.05
C ALA A 96 6.17 -11.02 -5.86
N SER A 97 7.11 -10.16 -5.43
CA SER A 97 7.92 -10.41 -4.23
C SER A 97 7.06 -10.61 -2.98
N VAL A 98 6.04 -9.76 -2.77
CA VAL A 98 5.10 -9.91 -1.64
C VAL A 98 4.29 -11.19 -1.79
N TYR A 99 3.70 -11.41 -2.97
CA TYR A 99 2.82 -12.56 -3.24
C TYR A 99 3.54 -13.91 -3.07
N LEU A 100 4.78 -14.02 -3.53
CA LEU A 100 5.59 -15.23 -3.38
C LEU A 100 5.95 -15.53 -1.92
N ASN A 101 6.10 -14.48 -1.09
CA ASN A 101 6.35 -14.66 0.34
C ASN A 101 5.06 -15.01 1.10
N ASN A 102 3.96 -14.36 0.80
CA ASN A 102 2.66 -14.63 1.40
C ASN A 102 1.51 -14.20 0.48
N PRO A 103 0.87 -15.14 -0.24
CA PRO A 103 -0.23 -14.83 -1.16
C PRO A 103 -1.46 -14.18 -0.51
N LYS A 104 -1.56 -14.24 0.82
CA LYS A 104 -2.67 -13.67 1.59
C LYS A 104 -2.33 -12.33 2.25
N ALA A 105 -1.11 -11.83 2.04
CA ALA A 105 -0.67 -10.60 2.70
C ALA A 105 -1.29 -9.34 2.09
N VAL A 106 -1.69 -9.38 0.82
CA VAL A 106 -2.12 -8.19 0.07
C VAL A 106 -3.20 -8.51 -0.94
N ASP A 107 -4.06 -7.52 -1.18
CA ASP A 107 -5.01 -7.47 -2.27
C ASP A 107 -4.76 -6.23 -3.13
N ILE A 108 -5.00 -6.34 -4.44
CA ILE A 108 -4.94 -5.19 -5.35
C ILE A 108 -6.27 -4.45 -5.28
N VAL A 109 -6.28 -3.25 -4.73
CA VAL A 109 -7.49 -2.41 -4.61
C VAL A 109 -7.72 -1.48 -5.80
N GLY A 110 -6.70 -1.27 -6.64
CA GLY A 110 -6.81 -0.43 -7.83
C GLY A 110 -5.51 -0.38 -8.63
N ILE A 111 -5.60 0.20 -9.81
CA ILE A 111 -4.46 0.48 -10.69
C ILE A 111 -4.46 1.96 -11.05
N ALA A 112 -3.26 2.53 -11.25
CA ALA A 112 -3.15 3.89 -11.75
C ALA A 112 -3.57 3.96 -13.22
N VAL A 113 -4.35 4.99 -13.55
CA VAL A 113 -4.80 5.29 -14.91
C VAL A 113 -4.49 6.75 -15.25
N ASP A 114 -4.45 7.08 -16.53
CA ASP A 114 -4.36 8.46 -17.00
C ASP A 114 -5.71 9.21 -16.84
N ASP A 115 -5.74 10.47 -17.21
CA ASP A 115 -6.92 11.35 -17.19
C ASP A 115 -8.07 10.87 -18.08
N LYS A 116 -7.80 9.91 -18.97
CA LYS A 116 -8.81 9.25 -19.84
C LYS A 116 -9.24 7.88 -19.31
N GLY A 117 -8.81 7.50 -18.11
CA GLY A 117 -9.13 6.22 -17.50
C GLY A 117 -8.39 5.04 -18.15
N GLN A 118 -7.28 5.28 -18.86
CA GLN A 118 -6.51 4.23 -19.53
C GLN A 118 -5.23 3.92 -18.73
N SER A 119 -5.01 2.63 -18.50
CA SER A 119 -3.70 2.16 -18.02
C SER A 119 -2.77 2.05 -19.22
N ARG A 120 -1.74 2.90 -19.27
CA ARG A 120 -0.71 2.90 -20.30
C ARG A 120 0.58 2.38 -19.71
N GLY A 121 1.31 1.64 -20.54
CA GLY A 121 2.69 1.27 -20.23
C GLY A 121 3.63 2.49 -20.27
N TYR A 122 4.85 2.29 -19.85
CA TYR A 122 5.93 3.26 -19.94
C TYR A 122 7.20 2.56 -20.46
N HIS A 123 8.18 3.34 -20.86
CA HIS A 123 9.43 2.82 -21.41
C HIS A 123 10.52 2.79 -20.33
N SER A 124 11.28 1.70 -20.31
CA SER A 124 12.58 1.70 -19.66
C SER A 124 13.58 2.47 -20.53
N VAL A 125 14.46 3.23 -19.90
CA VAL A 125 15.49 4.00 -20.60
C VAL A 125 16.85 3.76 -19.97
N VAL A 126 17.86 3.62 -20.80
CA VAL A 126 19.27 3.61 -20.39
C VAL A 126 19.81 5.04 -20.53
N ILE A 127 20.38 5.59 -19.46
CA ILE A 127 20.93 6.93 -19.44
C ILE A 127 22.45 6.88 -19.28
N VAL A 128 23.11 7.80 -19.95
CA VAL A 128 24.56 8.05 -19.82
C VAL A 128 24.80 9.54 -19.58
N LYS A 129 26.00 9.94 -19.17
CA LYS A 129 26.34 11.36 -19.04
C LYS A 129 26.17 12.07 -20.38
N ALA A 130 25.70 13.31 -20.35
CA ALA A 130 25.43 14.10 -21.55
C ALA A 130 26.69 14.29 -22.46
N ASP A 131 27.86 14.39 -21.84
CA ASP A 131 29.16 14.51 -22.49
C ASP A 131 29.81 13.16 -22.83
N SER A 132 29.14 12.06 -22.57
CA SER A 132 29.62 10.70 -22.86
C SER A 132 29.74 10.47 -24.39
N PRO A 133 30.75 9.73 -24.84
CA PRO A 133 30.85 9.29 -26.22
C PRO A 133 29.85 8.19 -26.60
N TYR A 134 29.24 7.56 -25.65
CA TYR A 134 28.32 6.41 -25.85
C TYR A 134 26.99 6.87 -26.43
N LYS A 135 26.59 6.30 -27.58
CA LYS A 135 25.36 6.66 -28.30
C LYS A 135 24.45 5.45 -28.53
N THR A 136 24.99 4.24 -28.39
CA THR A 136 24.27 2.98 -28.60
C THR A 136 24.52 2.01 -27.45
N LEU A 137 23.73 0.97 -27.34
CA LEU A 137 23.95 -0.09 -26.34
C LEU A 137 25.28 -0.84 -26.60
N ASP A 138 25.70 -0.95 -27.86
CA ASP A 138 26.95 -1.62 -28.20
C ASP A 138 28.17 -0.88 -27.66
N ASP A 139 28.12 0.44 -27.53
CA ASP A 139 29.20 1.25 -26.95
C ASP A 139 29.38 0.94 -25.44
N LEU A 140 28.41 0.35 -24.82
CA LEU A 140 28.41 0.01 -23.38
C LEU A 140 29.01 -1.38 -23.09
N LYS A 141 29.37 -2.15 -24.12
CA LYS A 141 30.00 -3.47 -23.90
C LYS A 141 31.27 -3.33 -23.08
N GLY A 142 31.37 -4.12 -22.02
CA GLY A 142 32.50 -4.10 -21.08
C GLY A 142 32.58 -2.86 -20.17
N LYS A 143 31.53 -2.04 -20.11
CA LYS A 143 31.41 -0.93 -19.16
C LYS A 143 30.61 -1.34 -17.93
N ALA A 144 30.84 -0.63 -16.82
CA ALA A 144 30.00 -0.79 -15.62
C ALA A 144 28.60 -0.27 -15.91
N PHE A 145 27.59 -1.06 -15.54
CA PHE A 145 26.18 -0.72 -15.69
C PHE A 145 25.51 -0.70 -14.31
N GLY A 146 24.83 0.39 -14.00
CA GLY A 146 24.05 0.52 -12.77
C GLY A 146 22.60 0.16 -13.03
N PHE A 147 22.13 -0.91 -12.38
CA PHE A 147 20.72 -1.22 -12.31
C PHE A 147 20.03 -0.41 -11.19
N ALA A 148 18.71 -0.29 -11.27
CA ALA A 148 17.89 0.20 -10.17
C ALA A 148 17.71 -0.89 -9.11
N ASP A 149 16.73 -0.70 -8.23
CA ASP A 149 16.39 -1.66 -7.18
C ASP A 149 15.97 -3.02 -7.77
N PRO A 150 16.43 -4.18 -7.23
CA PRO A 150 16.07 -5.52 -7.70
C PRO A 150 14.56 -5.79 -7.73
N ASP A 151 13.77 -5.15 -6.86
CA ASP A 151 12.32 -5.26 -6.83
C ASP A 151 11.61 -4.26 -7.76
N TYR A 152 12.36 -3.59 -8.65
CA TYR A 152 11.81 -2.63 -9.61
C TYR A 152 11.77 -3.22 -11.03
N THR A 153 10.55 -3.34 -11.58
CA THR A 153 10.30 -4.03 -12.85
C THR A 153 11.10 -3.44 -14.01
N SER A 154 10.97 -2.14 -14.27
CA SER A 154 11.57 -1.49 -15.45
C SER A 154 13.00 -1.06 -15.27
N GLY A 155 13.51 -1.04 -14.05
CA GLY A 155 14.89 -0.63 -13.78
C GLY A 155 15.84 -1.79 -13.50
N TYR A 156 15.31 -3.02 -13.42
CA TYR A 156 16.12 -4.21 -13.12
C TYR A 156 15.69 -5.44 -13.91
N LEU A 157 14.40 -5.84 -13.83
CA LEU A 157 13.96 -7.12 -14.42
C LEU A 157 13.76 -7.03 -15.94
N ILE A 158 13.32 -5.87 -16.45
CA ILE A 158 13.00 -5.65 -17.87
C ILE A 158 13.55 -4.29 -18.29
N PRO A 159 14.87 -4.09 -18.30
CA PRO A 159 15.49 -2.91 -18.88
C PRO A 159 15.61 -3.02 -20.39
#